data_8c5343866861a0ee012f81a55d8b78f7
#
_entry.id   8c5343866861a0ee012f81a55d8b78f7
#
_cell.length_a   1.000
_cell.length_b   1.000
_cell.length_c   1.000
_cell.angle_alpha   90.00
_cell.angle_beta   90.00
_cell.angle_gamma   90.00
#
_symmetry.space_group_name_H-M   'P 1'
#
loop_
_entity.id
_entity.type
_entity.pdbx_description
1 polymer ?
#
loop_
_entity_poly.entity_id
_entity_poly.type
_entity_poly.pdbx_seq_one_letter_code
_entity_poly.pdbx_strand_id
1 'polypeptide(L)'
;VMAQRRNSNLGEFAEDATVVVEEITKPRKVNHFIEANSVEVSLEHLKNDCVIPVFSKDNELTISHNAFIETVWEAASSFYSGERIEQPDIRCSHVIKGRRPEAINKPKNLLTEADTTQYYERCAFAIDIPSIYEEVSGNRLNLSIVGVRALNRENLATKKSPELFRLAVSFKNTVCCNMCVFTDGYKDDIKVMGTKELFKATLELLNNFNAAKNIHMMQSLGDTCLNEHQFVTLLGRMRLYQCLPQGYQKAIPRMLLTDTQINSVAKAYINDDNFGSLGSDLSMWKFYNLLTGSNKSSYIDSFLDR
;
A
#
# COMPACT_ATOMS: atom_id res chain seq x y z
N VAL A 1 9.77 -68.44 23.23
CA VAL A 1 9.09 -69.24 24.20
C VAL A 1 7.94 -68.43 24.76
N MET A 2 6.71 -68.73 24.33
CA MET A 2 5.45 -68.95 25.07
C MET A 2 5.15 -67.92 26.19
N ALA A 3 3.94 -67.43 26.40
CA ALA A 3 2.56 -67.79 26.11
C ALA A 3 1.69 -66.57 26.42
N GLN A 4 0.73 -66.25 25.62
CA GLN A 4 -0.72 -66.43 25.75
C GLN A 4 -1.31 -66.41 27.18
N ARG A 5 -2.28 -65.48 27.36
CA ARG A 5 -3.68 -65.69 27.81
C ARG A 5 -4.30 -64.31 28.08
N ARG A 6 -5.31 -63.94 27.37
CA ARG A 6 -6.75 -64.20 27.35
C ARG A 6 -7.52 -63.65 28.53
N ASN A 7 -8.50 -62.84 28.11
CA ASN A 7 -9.87 -62.67 28.62
C ASN A 7 -10.05 -61.70 29.78
N SER A 8 -11.11 -61.00 29.88
CA SER A 8 -12.42 -60.88 29.18
C SER A 8 -13.21 -59.73 29.74
N ASN A 9 -13.99 -59.12 28.89
CA ASN A 9 -15.34 -58.62 29.08
C ASN A 9 -15.72 -57.55 30.11
N LEU A 10 -16.60 -56.73 29.59
CA LEU A 10 -17.70 -55.93 30.18
C LEU A 10 -17.26 -54.48 30.41
N GLY A 11 -17.95 -53.52 29.92
CA GLY A 11 -19.31 -53.39 29.47
C GLY A 11 -19.47 -52.00 28.83
N GLU A 12 -20.46 -51.94 28.03
CA GLU A 12 -21.07 -50.74 27.46
C GLU A 12 -21.14 -49.56 28.44
N PHE A 13 -20.68 -48.40 27.97
CA PHE A 13 -21.46 -47.17 28.06
C PHE A 13 -20.97 -46.27 26.96
N ALA A 14 -21.77 -46.21 25.88
CA ALA A 14 -21.73 -45.18 24.90
C ALA A 14 -22.22 -43.87 25.56
N GLU A 15 -21.38 -42.89 25.62
CA GLU A 15 -21.83 -41.51 25.60
C GLU A 15 -21.02 -40.77 24.53
N ASP A 16 -21.75 -40.38 23.49
CA ASP A 16 -21.33 -39.46 22.44
C ASP A 16 -20.83 -38.16 23.05
N ALA A 17 -19.56 -38.07 23.37
CA ALA A 17 -18.88 -36.82 23.54
C ALA A 17 -18.48 -36.33 22.15
N THR A 18 -19.41 -35.64 21.50
CA THR A 18 -19.09 -34.77 20.36
C THR A 18 -18.09 -33.74 20.87
N VAL A 19 -16.81 -34.01 20.67
CA VAL A 19 -15.77 -33.02 20.86
C VAL A 19 -16.03 -31.98 19.77
N VAL A 20 -16.72 -30.89 20.13
CA VAL A 20 -16.76 -29.67 19.34
C VAL A 20 -15.33 -29.15 19.35
N VAL A 21 -14.56 -29.48 18.31
CA VAL A 21 -13.31 -28.81 18.03
C VAL A 21 -13.74 -27.41 17.62
N GLU A 22 -13.73 -26.47 18.57
CA GLU A 22 -13.71 -25.07 18.23
C GLU A 22 -12.47 -24.88 17.35
N GLU A 23 -12.68 -24.76 16.05
CA GLU A 23 -11.66 -24.20 15.16
C GLU A 23 -11.31 -22.85 15.77
N ILE A 24 -10.17 -22.77 16.42
CA ILE A 24 -9.53 -21.51 16.79
C ILE A 24 -9.20 -20.86 15.45
N THR A 25 -10.17 -20.10 14.91
CA THR A 25 -9.97 -19.25 13.77
C THR A 25 -8.87 -18.26 14.17
N LYS A 26 -7.66 -18.50 13.69
CA LYS A 26 -6.57 -17.54 13.81
C LYS A 26 -7.15 -16.19 13.35
N PRO A 27 -6.99 -15.11 14.13
CA PRO A 27 -7.52 -13.83 13.74
C PRO A 27 -7.03 -13.54 12.32
N ARG A 28 -7.96 -13.28 11.39
CA ARG A 28 -7.62 -12.95 10.01
C ARG A 28 -6.69 -11.74 10.08
N LYS A 29 -5.46 -11.90 9.64
CA LYS A 29 -4.51 -10.78 9.55
C LYS A 29 -5.16 -9.73 8.63
N VAL A 30 -5.47 -8.56 9.17
CA VAL A 30 -5.98 -7.47 8.37
C VAL A 30 -4.85 -7.05 7.44
N ASN A 31 -5.03 -7.26 6.14
CA ASN A 31 -4.06 -6.85 5.14
C ASN A 31 -4.26 -5.36 4.84
N HIS A 32 -3.18 -4.61 4.84
CA HIS A 32 -3.16 -3.21 4.44
C HIS A 32 -2.47 -3.06 3.07
N PHE A 33 -2.73 -1.94 2.38
CA PHE A 33 -2.07 -1.65 1.10
C PHE A 33 -0.60 -1.24 1.30
N ILE A 34 -0.23 -0.76 2.49
CA ILE A 34 1.15 -0.49 2.94
C ILE A 34 1.30 -0.90 4.40
N GLU A 35 2.43 -1.53 4.75
CA GLU A 35 2.64 -2.11 6.08
C GLU A 35 3.84 -1.47 6.82
N ALA A 36 4.90 -1.08 6.10
CA ALA A 36 6.17 -0.67 6.73
C ALA A 36 6.08 0.68 7.45
N ASN A 37 6.48 0.70 8.71
CA ASN A 37 6.60 1.89 9.56
C ASN A 37 5.41 2.86 9.45
N SER A 38 4.23 2.30 9.29
CA SER A 38 3.00 3.07 9.18
C SER A 38 1.97 2.61 10.21
N VAL A 39 1.16 3.56 10.66
CA VAL A 39 0.04 3.35 11.55
C VAL A 39 -1.24 3.78 10.86
N GLU A 40 -2.34 3.10 11.16
CA GLU A 40 -3.65 3.52 10.72
C GLU A 40 -4.07 4.80 11.45
N VAL A 41 -4.61 5.75 10.71
CA VAL A 41 -5.01 7.05 11.23
C VAL A 41 -6.37 7.42 10.64
N SER A 42 -7.27 7.94 11.48
CA SER A 42 -8.57 8.42 10.99
C SER A 42 -8.45 9.81 10.37
N LEU A 43 -9.32 10.11 9.40
CA LEU A 43 -9.41 11.43 8.79
C LEU A 43 -9.80 12.50 9.85
N GLU A 44 -10.64 12.12 10.79
CA GLU A 44 -11.05 13.00 11.88
C GLU A 44 -9.86 13.40 12.77
N HIS A 45 -9.00 12.45 13.12
CA HIS A 45 -7.76 12.73 13.85
C HIS A 45 -6.85 13.67 13.08
N LEU A 46 -6.66 13.45 11.77
CA LEU A 46 -5.86 14.36 10.94
C LEU A 46 -6.42 15.76 10.88
N LYS A 47 -7.74 15.91 10.93
CA LYS A 47 -8.44 17.20 10.86
C LYS A 47 -8.40 17.97 12.18
N ASN A 48 -8.63 17.27 13.29
CA ASN A 48 -8.85 17.93 14.59
C ASN A 48 -7.55 18.06 15.40
N ASP A 49 -6.66 17.07 15.33
CA ASP A 49 -5.50 16.96 16.22
C ASP A 49 -4.17 17.23 15.53
N CYS A 50 -4.13 17.17 14.19
CA CYS A 50 -2.89 17.29 13.44
C CYS A 50 -2.85 18.58 12.64
N VAL A 51 -2.13 19.58 13.14
CA VAL A 51 -1.92 20.84 12.43
C VAL A 51 -0.50 20.86 11.89
N ILE A 52 -0.33 20.88 10.56
CA ILE A 52 0.98 21.01 9.94
C ILE A 52 1.53 22.39 10.27
N PRO A 53 2.69 22.51 10.91
CA PRO A 53 3.28 23.79 11.25
C PRO A 53 3.68 24.56 9.99
N VAL A 54 3.74 25.88 10.11
CA VAL A 54 4.31 26.73 9.05
C VAL A 54 5.82 26.56 9.04
N PHE A 55 6.37 26.09 7.93
CA PHE A 55 7.79 25.86 7.77
C PHE A 55 8.53 27.08 7.18
N SER A 56 7.83 27.95 6.44
CA SER A 56 8.41 29.15 5.84
C SER A 56 8.19 30.40 6.71
N LYS A 57 9.06 31.40 6.56
CA LYS A 57 8.94 32.69 7.27
C LYS A 57 7.75 33.53 6.78
N ASP A 58 7.08 33.15 5.71
CA ASP A 58 6.02 33.93 5.07
C ASP A 58 4.63 33.62 5.59
N ASN A 59 4.50 32.74 6.57
CA ASN A 59 3.21 32.31 7.16
C ASN A 59 2.21 31.75 6.14
N GLU A 60 2.67 31.27 4.99
CA GLU A 60 1.81 30.57 4.04
C GLU A 60 1.45 29.19 4.63
N LEU A 61 0.17 28.90 4.67
CA LEU A 61 -0.34 27.62 5.18
C LEU A 61 -0.03 26.53 4.17
N THR A 62 0.63 25.49 4.64
CA THR A 62 0.84 24.25 3.90
C THR A 62 -0.48 23.49 3.77
N ILE A 63 -0.80 22.93 2.61
CA ILE A 63 -1.94 22.03 2.45
C ILE A 63 -1.81 20.89 3.47
N SER A 64 -2.79 20.71 4.33
CA SER A 64 -2.75 19.65 5.34
C SER A 64 -2.99 18.27 4.72
N HIS A 65 -2.63 17.19 5.43
CA HIS A 65 -2.91 15.84 4.95
C HIS A 65 -4.41 15.59 4.78
N ASN A 66 -5.24 16.09 5.71
CA ASN A 66 -6.70 15.99 5.57
C ASN A 66 -7.20 16.76 4.34
N ALA A 67 -6.72 17.99 4.08
CA ALA A 67 -7.09 18.75 2.89
C ALA A 67 -6.67 18.06 1.59
N PHE A 68 -5.51 17.40 1.58
CA PHE A 68 -5.08 16.55 0.46
C PHE A 68 -6.06 15.41 0.21
N ILE A 69 -6.38 14.63 1.26
CA ILE A 69 -7.29 13.48 1.17
C ILE A 69 -8.69 13.93 0.74
N GLU A 70 -9.25 14.96 1.40
CA GLU A 70 -10.58 15.49 1.10
C GLU A 70 -10.67 16.00 -0.35
N THR A 71 -9.63 16.70 -0.84
CA THR A 71 -9.59 17.19 -2.22
C THR A 71 -9.59 16.06 -3.25
N VAL A 72 -8.81 15.01 -3.01
CA VAL A 72 -8.79 13.84 -3.91
C VAL A 72 -10.11 13.07 -3.84
N TRP A 73 -10.68 12.93 -2.66
CA TRP A 73 -11.98 12.26 -2.47
C TRP A 73 -13.12 13.04 -3.16
N GLU A 74 -13.14 14.36 -3.03
CA GLU A 74 -14.10 15.23 -3.73
C GLU A 74 -13.96 15.11 -5.26
N ALA A 75 -12.73 15.11 -5.77
CA ALA A 75 -12.48 14.92 -7.20
C ALA A 75 -12.94 13.54 -7.68
N ALA A 76 -12.66 12.48 -6.92
CA ALA A 76 -13.12 11.13 -7.22
C ALA A 76 -14.66 11.04 -7.20
N SER A 77 -15.31 11.64 -6.20
CA SER A 77 -16.77 11.67 -6.07
C SER A 77 -17.45 12.44 -7.20
N SER A 78 -16.81 13.51 -7.66
CA SER A 78 -17.28 14.29 -8.81
C SER A 78 -17.13 13.52 -10.13
N PHE A 79 -16.01 12.83 -10.32
CA PHE A 79 -15.70 12.10 -11.54
C PHE A 79 -16.52 10.80 -11.66
N TYR A 80 -16.60 10.03 -10.57
CA TYR A 80 -17.37 8.77 -10.49
C TYR A 80 -18.72 9.01 -9.83
N SER A 81 -19.45 10.02 -10.31
CA SER A 81 -20.76 10.37 -9.77
C SER A 81 -21.73 9.19 -9.90
N GLY A 82 -22.38 8.81 -8.79
CA GLY A 82 -23.29 7.68 -8.70
C GLY A 82 -22.63 6.36 -8.29
N GLU A 83 -21.31 6.29 -8.24
CA GLU A 83 -20.61 5.11 -7.75
C GLU A 83 -20.45 5.12 -6.22
N ARG A 84 -20.33 3.93 -5.62
CA ARG A 84 -20.03 3.80 -4.21
C ARG A 84 -18.54 4.04 -3.99
N ILE A 85 -18.21 5.09 -3.26
CA ILE A 85 -16.84 5.43 -2.87
C ILE A 85 -16.68 5.21 -1.38
N GLU A 86 -15.72 4.40 -0.98
CA GLU A 86 -15.49 4.08 0.43
C GLU A 86 -14.68 5.16 1.13
N GLN A 87 -14.74 5.13 2.46
CA GLN A 87 -13.88 5.98 3.31
C GLN A 87 -12.42 5.66 3.02
N PRO A 88 -11.53 6.67 2.99
CA PRO A 88 -10.12 6.44 2.74
C PRO A 88 -9.48 5.60 3.86
N ASP A 89 -8.76 4.54 3.46
CA ASP A 89 -7.81 3.85 4.33
C ASP A 89 -6.54 4.69 4.40
N ILE A 90 -6.21 5.22 5.59
CA ILE A 90 -5.14 6.20 5.76
C ILE A 90 -4.03 5.60 6.61
N ARG A 91 -2.80 5.67 6.08
CA ARG A 91 -1.59 5.18 6.73
C ARG A 91 -0.57 6.32 6.85
N CYS A 92 -0.12 6.59 8.06
CA CYS A 92 0.85 7.63 8.33
C CYS A 92 2.14 7.06 8.95
N SER A 93 3.23 7.78 8.79
CA SER A 93 4.51 7.46 9.42
C SER A 93 4.52 7.84 10.91
N HIS A 94 5.71 7.99 11.49
CA HIS A 94 5.85 8.45 12.87
C HIS A 94 5.37 9.90 13.06
N VAL A 95 4.88 10.18 14.26
CA VAL A 95 4.42 11.50 14.68
C VAL A 95 5.63 12.41 14.96
N ILE A 96 5.55 13.64 14.46
CA ILE A 96 6.50 14.72 14.78
C ILE A 96 5.76 15.79 15.59
N LYS A 97 6.40 16.26 16.65
CA LYS A 97 5.93 17.40 17.43
C LYS A 97 6.44 18.71 16.82
N GLY A 98 5.57 19.67 16.68
CA GLY A 98 5.88 20.98 16.12
C GLY A 98 5.19 22.12 16.89
N ARG A 99 5.36 23.36 16.42
CA ARG A 99 4.64 24.51 16.91
C ARG A 99 3.41 24.76 16.04
N ARG A 100 2.33 25.18 16.66
CA ARG A 100 1.20 25.68 15.91
C ARG A 100 1.59 26.96 15.14
N PRO A 101 0.96 27.24 13.99
CA PRO A 101 1.25 28.44 13.20
C PRO A 101 1.22 29.74 14.01
N GLU A 102 0.25 29.86 14.93
CA GLU A 102 0.03 31.02 15.78
C GLU A 102 1.18 31.23 16.78
N ALA A 103 1.91 30.17 17.13
CA ALA A 103 3.00 30.19 18.11
C ALA A 103 4.40 30.26 17.46
N ILE A 104 4.50 30.46 16.14
CA ILE A 104 5.80 30.42 15.41
C ILE A 104 6.77 31.45 15.94
N ASN A 105 6.32 32.65 16.28
CA ASN A 105 7.14 33.76 16.79
C ASN A 105 7.27 33.79 18.31
N LYS A 106 6.65 32.85 19.02
CA LYS A 106 6.66 32.82 20.49
C LYS A 106 8.01 32.34 21.00
N PRO A 107 8.65 33.05 21.96
CA PRO A 107 9.89 32.60 22.58
C PRO A 107 9.77 31.22 23.19
N LYS A 108 10.82 30.40 23.10
CA LYS A 108 10.80 28.99 23.54
C LYS A 108 10.41 28.83 25.02
N ASN A 109 10.80 29.77 25.87
CA ASN A 109 10.51 29.78 27.32
C ASN A 109 9.07 30.16 27.66
N LEU A 110 8.31 30.66 26.69
CA LEU A 110 6.90 31.05 26.85
C LEU A 110 5.94 30.07 26.15
N LEU A 111 6.45 29.00 25.55
CA LEU A 111 5.62 27.98 24.91
C LEU A 111 4.87 27.18 25.95
N THR A 112 3.57 26.99 25.70
CA THR A 112 2.65 26.14 26.47
C THR A 112 2.28 24.89 25.64
N GLU A 113 1.60 23.91 26.23
CA GLU A 113 1.09 22.76 25.50
C GLU A 113 0.13 23.17 24.38
N ALA A 114 -0.66 24.23 24.60
CA ALA A 114 -1.57 24.76 23.57
C ALA A 114 -0.87 25.32 22.32
N ASP A 115 0.41 25.66 22.45
CA ASP A 115 1.24 26.17 21.34
C ASP A 115 1.90 25.05 20.53
N THR A 116 1.77 23.82 21.00
CA THR A 116 2.34 22.64 20.35
C THR A 116 1.27 21.92 19.51
N THR A 117 1.73 21.25 18.48
CA THR A 117 0.90 20.37 17.65
C THR A 117 1.70 19.13 17.29
N GLN A 118 1.00 18.13 16.83
CA GLN A 118 1.61 16.96 16.21
C GLN A 118 1.23 16.93 14.73
N TYR A 119 2.11 16.34 13.93
CA TYR A 119 1.86 16.09 12.51
C TYR A 119 2.63 14.86 12.06
N TYR A 120 2.25 14.32 10.92
CA TYR A 120 2.93 13.18 10.32
C TYR A 120 3.83 13.64 9.19
N GLU A 121 5.08 13.16 9.15
CA GLU A 121 6.01 13.50 8.06
C GLU A 121 5.55 12.93 6.73
N ARG A 122 4.93 11.74 6.76
CA ARG A 122 4.49 11.02 5.56
C ARG A 122 3.08 10.51 5.77
N CYS A 123 2.27 10.64 4.73
CA CYS A 123 0.92 10.15 4.69
C CYS A 123 0.66 9.45 3.35
N ALA A 124 0.03 8.29 3.41
CA ALA A 124 -0.52 7.60 2.26
C ALA A 124 -1.99 7.27 2.54
N PHE A 125 -2.81 7.24 1.51
CA PHE A 125 -4.19 6.80 1.62
C PHE A 125 -4.62 6.06 0.37
N ALA A 126 -5.61 5.19 0.54
CA ALA A 126 -6.27 4.50 -0.55
C ALA A 126 -7.78 4.72 -0.44
N ILE A 127 -8.41 5.12 -1.54
CA ILE A 127 -9.85 5.30 -1.67
C ILE A 127 -10.35 4.23 -2.63
N ASP A 128 -11.17 3.32 -2.14
CA ASP A 128 -11.74 2.23 -2.94
C ASP A 128 -13.08 2.61 -3.53
N ILE A 129 -13.31 2.16 -4.76
CA ILE A 129 -14.58 2.29 -5.50
C ILE A 129 -15.07 0.88 -5.84
N PRO A 130 -15.65 0.15 -4.87
CA PRO A 130 -15.95 -1.26 -5.00
C PRO A 130 -17.08 -1.58 -5.98
N SER A 131 -17.84 -0.58 -6.43
CA SER A 131 -18.81 -0.70 -7.49
C SER A 131 -18.16 -0.82 -8.88
N ILE A 132 -16.91 -0.38 -9.03
CA ILE A 132 -16.10 -0.53 -10.23
C ILE A 132 -15.06 -1.62 -9.94
N TYR A 133 -15.30 -2.81 -10.48
CA TYR A 133 -14.42 -3.95 -10.24
C TYR A 133 -14.33 -4.86 -11.45
N GLU A 134 -13.28 -5.66 -11.48
CA GLU A 134 -13.05 -6.72 -12.46
C GLU A 134 -12.51 -7.97 -11.79
N GLU A 135 -12.64 -9.11 -12.46
CA GLU A 135 -12.05 -10.36 -12.01
C GLU A 135 -10.89 -10.76 -12.91
N VAL A 136 -9.73 -11.01 -12.29
CA VAL A 136 -8.52 -11.46 -12.96
C VAL A 136 -8.02 -12.73 -12.27
N SER A 137 -7.98 -13.84 -13.02
CA SER A 137 -7.50 -15.14 -12.51
C SER A 137 -8.10 -15.54 -11.16
N GLY A 138 -9.42 -15.33 -10.99
CA GLY A 138 -10.14 -15.65 -9.76
C GLY A 138 -9.96 -14.64 -8.62
N ASN A 139 -9.30 -13.51 -8.86
CA ASN A 139 -9.18 -12.43 -7.90
C ASN A 139 -10.05 -11.25 -8.29
N ARG A 140 -10.86 -10.77 -7.36
CA ARG A 140 -11.59 -9.52 -7.51
C ARG A 140 -10.66 -8.33 -7.29
N LEU A 141 -10.67 -7.41 -8.23
CA LEU A 141 -9.88 -6.19 -8.24
C LEU A 141 -10.83 -5.00 -8.25
N ASN A 142 -10.82 -4.20 -7.19
CA ASN A 142 -11.59 -2.96 -7.13
C ASN A 142 -10.76 -1.79 -7.67
N LEU A 143 -11.41 -0.86 -8.36
CA LEU A 143 -10.78 0.41 -8.70
C LEU A 143 -10.43 1.15 -7.42
N SER A 144 -9.22 1.69 -7.34
CA SER A 144 -8.72 2.41 -6.17
C SER A 144 -7.87 3.60 -6.58
N ILE A 145 -7.96 4.67 -5.79
CA ILE A 145 -7.12 5.86 -5.94
C ILE A 145 -6.20 5.92 -4.74
N VAL A 146 -4.89 6.01 -4.99
CA VAL A 146 -3.87 6.10 -3.94
C VAL A 146 -3.21 7.45 -4.00
N GLY A 147 -3.10 8.10 -2.85
CA GLY A 147 -2.34 9.33 -2.69
C GLY A 147 -1.18 9.14 -1.72
N VAL A 148 -0.05 9.76 -2.03
CA VAL A 148 1.14 9.76 -1.18
C VAL A 148 1.68 11.17 -1.07
N ARG A 149 2.00 11.56 0.17
CA ARG A 149 2.72 12.78 0.47
C ARG A 149 3.84 12.50 1.45
N ALA A 150 4.99 13.13 1.21
CA ALA A 150 6.16 13.03 2.06
C ALA A 150 6.81 14.41 2.19
N LEU A 151 6.63 15.04 3.36
CA LEU A 151 7.13 16.38 3.63
C LEU A 151 8.66 16.48 3.54
N ASN A 152 9.38 15.39 3.81
CA ASN A 152 10.83 15.34 3.67
C ASN A 152 11.33 15.47 2.22
N ARG A 153 10.45 15.34 1.22
CA ARG A 153 10.77 15.54 -0.21
C ARG A 153 10.43 16.95 -0.69
N GLU A 154 9.79 17.76 0.14
CA GLU A 154 9.39 19.11 -0.18
C GLU A 154 10.44 20.11 0.29
N ASN A 155 10.57 21.23 -0.42
CA ASN A 155 11.40 22.35 0.03
C ASN A 155 10.59 23.27 0.96
N LEU A 156 10.42 22.83 2.19
CA LEU A 156 9.60 23.52 3.19
C LEU A 156 10.20 24.85 3.69
N ALA A 157 11.46 25.12 3.36
CA ALA A 157 12.19 26.31 3.83
C ALA A 157 12.15 27.49 2.83
N THR A 158 11.70 27.28 1.61
CA THR A 158 11.69 28.28 0.55
C THR A 158 10.29 28.86 0.38
N LYS A 159 10.22 30.21 0.34
CA LYS A 159 9.00 30.95 0.01
C LYS A 159 8.43 30.50 -1.33
N LYS A 160 7.10 30.35 -1.41
CA LYS A 160 6.37 30.05 -2.65
C LYS A 160 6.88 28.80 -3.39
N SER A 161 7.45 27.83 -2.65
CA SER A 161 7.75 26.53 -3.22
C SER A 161 6.44 25.76 -3.41
N PRO A 162 6.20 25.19 -4.61
CA PRO A 162 5.03 24.35 -4.81
C PRO A 162 5.12 23.11 -3.92
N GLU A 163 3.99 22.69 -3.39
CA GLU A 163 3.88 21.47 -2.62
C GLU A 163 3.83 20.25 -3.54
N LEU A 164 4.36 19.13 -3.07
CA LEU A 164 4.59 17.94 -3.86
C LEU A 164 3.67 16.81 -3.44
N PHE A 165 2.84 16.36 -4.37
CA PHE A 165 1.94 15.23 -4.18
C PHE A 165 2.17 14.15 -5.24
N ARG A 166 1.83 12.91 -4.90
CA ARG A 166 1.80 11.79 -5.84
C ARG A 166 0.45 11.13 -5.78
N LEU A 167 -0.08 10.78 -6.93
CA LEU A 167 -1.34 10.08 -7.08
C LEU A 167 -1.18 8.90 -8.04
N ALA A 168 -1.90 7.84 -7.74
CA ALA A 168 -2.08 6.73 -8.64
C ALA A 168 -3.54 6.30 -8.67
N VAL A 169 -4.04 6.02 -9.87
CA VAL A 169 -5.30 5.30 -10.09
C VAL A 169 -4.93 3.89 -10.51
N SER A 170 -5.48 2.90 -9.85
CA SER A 170 -5.10 1.52 -10.08
C SER A 170 -6.21 0.56 -9.66
N PHE A 171 -5.98 -0.71 -9.89
CA PHE A 171 -6.81 -1.77 -9.32
C PHE A 171 -6.14 -2.34 -8.07
N LYS A 172 -6.92 -2.53 -7.01
CA LYS A 172 -6.50 -3.15 -5.76
C LYS A 172 -7.11 -4.54 -5.64
N ASN A 173 -6.26 -5.54 -5.43
CA ASN A 173 -6.71 -6.90 -5.14
C ASN A 173 -7.38 -6.92 -3.76
N THR A 174 -8.63 -7.39 -3.70
CA THR A 174 -9.43 -7.35 -2.45
C THR A 174 -8.95 -8.35 -1.39
N VAL A 175 -8.23 -9.39 -1.78
CA VAL A 175 -7.75 -10.44 -0.87
C VAL A 175 -6.44 -10.04 -0.22
N CYS A 176 -5.46 -9.64 -1.02
CA CYS A 176 -4.12 -9.32 -0.55
C CYS A 176 -3.86 -7.81 -0.42
N CYS A 177 -4.79 -6.95 -0.83
CA CYS A 177 -4.65 -5.48 -0.86
C CYS A 177 -3.44 -4.97 -1.68
N ASN A 178 -2.96 -5.76 -2.63
CA ASN A 178 -1.89 -5.35 -3.53
C ASN A 178 -2.41 -4.34 -4.54
N MET A 179 -1.63 -3.29 -4.76
CA MET A 179 -1.94 -2.25 -5.75
C MET A 179 -1.32 -2.59 -7.10
N CYS A 180 -2.15 -2.62 -8.15
CA CYS A 180 -1.74 -2.92 -9.52
C CYS A 180 -1.60 -1.62 -10.32
N VAL A 181 -0.56 -0.84 -10.03
CA VAL A 181 -0.31 0.47 -10.64
C VAL A 181 0.35 0.34 -12.00
N PHE A 182 -0.15 1.09 -12.99
CA PHE A 182 0.40 1.20 -14.34
C PHE A 182 0.77 2.65 -14.66
N THR A 183 1.57 2.85 -15.68
CA THR A 183 2.14 4.17 -16.01
C THR A 183 1.11 5.23 -16.40
N ASP A 184 0.01 4.85 -17.02
CA ASP A 184 -1.10 5.77 -17.36
C ASP A 184 -1.99 6.12 -16.17
N GLY A 185 -1.95 5.32 -15.10
CA GLY A 185 -2.63 5.59 -13.83
C GLY A 185 -1.72 6.26 -12.79
N TYR A 186 -0.49 6.64 -13.14
CA TYR A 186 0.45 7.20 -12.17
C TYR A 186 0.87 8.62 -12.56
N LYS A 187 0.80 9.53 -11.60
CA LYS A 187 1.30 10.90 -11.73
C LYS A 187 2.22 11.22 -10.56
N ASP A 188 3.50 11.28 -10.88
CA ASP A 188 4.54 11.71 -9.95
C ASP A 188 4.69 13.22 -9.98
N ASP A 189 5.25 13.78 -8.89
CA ASP A 189 5.62 15.17 -8.80
C ASP A 189 4.50 16.17 -9.20
N ILE A 190 3.28 15.93 -8.70
CA ILE A 190 2.20 16.93 -8.81
C ILE A 190 2.59 18.14 -7.96
N LYS A 191 3.00 19.21 -8.63
CA LYS A 191 3.43 20.48 -8.01
C LYS A 191 2.28 21.46 -8.04
N VAL A 192 1.77 21.84 -6.89
CA VAL A 192 0.62 22.73 -6.76
C VAL A 192 0.85 23.77 -5.66
N MET A 193 0.17 24.90 -5.81
CA MET A 193 0.17 26.01 -4.83
C MET A 193 -1.11 26.02 -3.99
N GLY A 194 -2.07 25.15 -4.29
CA GLY A 194 -3.33 25.10 -3.56
C GLY A 194 -4.23 23.92 -3.96
N THR A 195 -5.27 23.70 -3.16
CA THR A 195 -6.21 22.57 -3.32
C THR A 195 -6.97 22.60 -4.65
N LYS A 196 -7.25 23.79 -5.22
CA LYS A 196 -7.92 23.88 -6.52
C LYS A 196 -7.08 23.29 -7.66
N GLU A 197 -5.76 23.53 -7.64
CA GLU A 197 -4.85 22.97 -8.62
C GLU A 197 -4.71 21.46 -8.44
N LEU A 198 -4.68 21.01 -7.17
CA LEU A 198 -4.65 19.59 -6.83
C LEU A 198 -5.92 18.87 -7.31
N PHE A 199 -7.09 19.44 -7.09
CA PHE A 199 -8.37 18.92 -7.59
C PHE A 199 -8.35 18.75 -9.11
N LYS A 200 -7.91 19.79 -9.84
CA LYS A 200 -7.80 19.74 -11.30
C LYS A 200 -6.80 18.65 -11.76
N ALA A 201 -5.64 18.58 -11.13
CA ALA A 201 -4.63 17.57 -11.45
C ALA A 201 -5.14 16.13 -11.18
N THR A 202 -5.97 15.95 -10.15
CA THR A 202 -6.64 14.68 -9.86
C THR A 202 -7.62 14.33 -10.97
N LEU A 203 -8.50 15.24 -11.37
CA LEU A 203 -9.44 15.00 -12.48
C LEU A 203 -8.73 14.66 -13.80
N GLU A 204 -7.63 15.34 -14.09
CA GLU A 204 -6.82 15.03 -15.29
C GLU A 204 -6.26 13.61 -15.25
N LEU A 205 -5.78 13.15 -14.07
CA LEU A 205 -5.30 11.78 -13.89
C LEU A 205 -6.41 10.77 -14.11
N LEU A 206 -7.58 10.98 -13.49
CA LEU A 206 -8.73 10.09 -13.61
C LEU A 206 -9.21 9.97 -15.06
N ASN A 207 -9.25 11.10 -15.78
CA ASN A 207 -9.67 11.15 -17.18
C ASN A 207 -8.69 10.44 -18.12
N ASN A 208 -7.40 10.43 -17.81
CA ASN A 208 -6.36 9.81 -18.63
C ASN A 208 -6.19 8.32 -18.36
N PHE A 209 -6.72 7.80 -17.27
CA PHE A 209 -6.59 6.39 -16.89
C PHE A 209 -7.44 5.49 -17.78
N ASN A 210 -6.81 4.52 -18.43
CA ASN A 210 -7.48 3.53 -19.27
C ASN A 210 -7.67 2.21 -18.53
N ALA A 211 -8.77 2.09 -17.80
CA ALA A 211 -9.10 0.89 -17.03
C ALA A 211 -9.13 -0.39 -17.87
N ALA A 212 -9.79 -0.34 -19.05
CA ALA A 212 -9.92 -1.51 -19.93
C ALA A 212 -8.57 -2.04 -20.41
N LYS A 213 -7.64 -1.14 -20.80
CA LYS A 213 -6.29 -1.52 -21.20
C LYS A 213 -5.54 -2.19 -20.05
N ASN A 214 -5.64 -1.64 -18.84
CA ASN A 214 -4.94 -2.17 -17.67
C ASN A 214 -5.49 -3.54 -17.26
N ILE A 215 -6.79 -3.73 -17.28
CA ILE A 215 -7.43 -5.03 -17.04
C ILE A 215 -6.98 -6.06 -18.08
N HIS A 216 -6.98 -5.72 -19.35
CA HIS A 216 -6.52 -6.63 -20.40
C HIS A 216 -5.04 -7.05 -20.19
N MET A 217 -4.18 -6.11 -19.80
CA MET A 217 -2.78 -6.43 -19.47
C MET A 217 -2.69 -7.38 -18.28
N MET A 218 -3.47 -7.18 -17.22
CA MET A 218 -3.48 -8.08 -16.06
C MET A 218 -4.04 -9.46 -16.39
N GLN A 219 -5.08 -9.53 -17.21
CA GLN A 219 -5.63 -10.80 -17.69
C GLN A 219 -4.60 -11.61 -18.48
N SER A 220 -3.84 -10.96 -19.37
CA SER A 220 -2.78 -11.63 -20.16
C SER A 220 -1.65 -12.23 -19.32
N LEU A 221 -1.45 -11.74 -18.09
CA LEU A 221 -0.50 -12.36 -17.16
C LEU A 221 -0.97 -13.73 -16.64
N GLY A 222 -2.26 -14.03 -16.72
CA GLY A 222 -2.81 -15.34 -16.36
C GLY A 222 -2.47 -16.44 -17.37
N ASP A 223 -2.22 -16.07 -18.64
CA ASP A 223 -2.03 -16.99 -19.74
C ASP A 223 -0.58 -17.55 -19.84
N THR A 224 0.33 -16.99 -19.09
CA THR A 224 1.74 -17.34 -19.11
C THR A 224 2.20 -17.85 -17.75
N CYS A 225 2.98 -18.93 -17.74
CA CYS A 225 3.52 -19.54 -16.54
C CYS A 225 5.05 -19.56 -16.55
N LEU A 226 5.63 -19.51 -15.36
CA LEU A 226 7.04 -19.80 -15.07
C LEU A 226 7.12 -21.17 -14.40
N ASN A 227 7.99 -22.05 -14.88
CA ASN A 227 8.35 -23.21 -14.07
C ASN A 227 9.28 -22.79 -12.91
N GLU A 228 9.44 -23.66 -11.92
CA GLU A 228 10.24 -23.36 -10.73
C GLU A 228 11.67 -22.92 -11.08
N HIS A 229 12.32 -23.58 -12.03
CA HIS A 229 13.69 -23.23 -12.44
C HIS A 229 13.77 -21.82 -13.03
N GLN A 230 12.80 -21.43 -13.85
CA GLN A 230 12.71 -20.08 -14.40
C GLN A 230 12.48 -19.04 -13.30
N PHE A 231 11.57 -19.33 -12.36
CA PHE A 231 11.30 -18.46 -11.22
C PHE A 231 12.55 -18.26 -10.34
N VAL A 232 13.22 -19.35 -9.94
CA VAL A 232 14.45 -19.29 -9.14
C VAL A 232 15.59 -18.55 -9.87
N THR A 233 15.74 -18.80 -11.17
CA THR A 233 16.73 -18.10 -12.00
C THR A 233 16.44 -16.60 -12.04
N LEU A 234 15.17 -16.21 -12.17
CA LEU A 234 14.76 -14.81 -12.19
C LEU A 234 15.05 -14.14 -10.85
N LEU A 235 14.67 -14.76 -9.73
CA LEU A 235 15.00 -14.24 -8.39
C LEU A 235 16.51 -14.09 -8.18
N GLY A 236 17.29 -15.07 -8.61
CA GLY A 236 18.75 -15.01 -8.56
C GLY A 236 19.32 -13.82 -9.34
N ARG A 237 18.82 -13.59 -10.56
CA ARG A 237 19.20 -12.42 -11.38
C ARG A 237 18.79 -11.09 -10.75
N MET A 238 17.60 -11.01 -10.18
CA MET A 238 17.14 -9.83 -9.47
C MET A 238 18.07 -9.48 -8.30
N ARG A 239 18.52 -10.47 -7.55
CA ARG A 239 19.45 -10.27 -6.45
C ARG A 239 20.85 -9.88 -6.91
N LEU A 240 21.35 -10.52 -7.98
CA LEU A 240 22.67 -10.20 -8.55
C LEU A 240 22.74 -8.80 -9.13
N TYR A 241 21.61 -8.20 -9.53
CA TYR A 241 21.57 -6.86 -10.11
C TYR A 241 22.34 -5.83 -9.27
N GLN A 242 22.17 -5.86 -7.96
CA GLN A 242 22.81 -4.89 -7.06
C GLN A 242 24.34 -5.07 -6.97
N CYS A 243 24.83 -6.26 -7.28
CA CYS A 243 26.24 -6.60 -7.30
C CYS A 243 26.91 -6.32 -8.66
N LEU A 244 26.13 -5.98 -9.70
CA LEU A 244 26.67 -5.71 -11.03
C LEU A 244 27.41 -4.37 -11.06
N PRO A 245 28.50 -4.27 -11.85
CA PRO A 245 29.12 -2.98 -12.17
C PRO A 245 28.12 -2.03 -12.82
N GLN A 246 28.24 -0.74 -12.56
CA GLN A 246 27.28 0.28 -13.04
C GLN A 246 27.03 0.25 -14.55
N GLY A 247 28.06 -0.07 -15.35
CA GLY A 247 27.92 -0.20 -16.80
C GLY A 247 26.92 -1.29 -17.20
N TYR A 248 26.95 -2.42 -16.52
CA TYR A 248 26.00 -3.53 -16.73
C TYR A 248 24.60 -3.20 -16.22
N GLN A 249 24.49 -2.54 -15.07
CA GLN A 249 23.19 -2.12 -14.53
C GLN A 249 22.44 -1.18 -15.49
N LYS A 250 23.17 -0.29 -16.17
CA LYS A 250 22.57 0.65 -17.15
C LYS A 250 22.07 -0.03 -18.42
N ALA A 251 22.57 -1.22 -18.74
CA ALA A 251 22.19 -1.97 -19.94
C ALA A 251 20.92 -2.81 -19.78
N ILE A 252 20.40 -2.94 -18.56
CA ILE A 252 19.21 -3.74 -18.26
C ILE A 252 18.19 -2.90 -17.49
N PRO A 253 16.90 -3.28 -17.49
CA PRO A 253 15.87 -2.58 -16.72
C PRO A 253 16.26 -2.44 -15.24
N ARG A 254 16.02 -1.26 -14.69
CA ARG A 254 16.37 -0.96 -13.31
C ARG A 254 15.60 -1.87 -12.34
N MET A 255 16.33 -2.52 -11.43
CA MET A 255 15.73 -3.24 -10.32
C MET A 255 15.33 -2.25 -9.22
N LEU A 256 14.05 -2.22 -8.89
CA LEU A 256 13.49 -1.32 -7.86
C LEU A 256 13.34 -2.01 -6.50
N LEU A 257 13.22 -3.35 -6.47
CA LEU A 257 13.10 -4.10 -5.22
C LEU A 257 14.43 -4.19 -4.49
N THR A 258 14.38 -4.05 -3.17
CA THR A 258 15.52 -4.27 -2.28
C THR A 258 15.77 -5.77 -2.06
N ASP A 259 16.95 -6.13 -1.57
CA ASP A 259 17.29 -7.51 -1.18
C ASP A 259 16.28 -8.09 -0.18
N THR A 260 15.85 -7.30 0.78
CA THR A 260 14.83 -7.72 1.76
C THR A 260 13.51 -8.02 1.09
N GLN A 261 13.10 -7.22 0.10
CA GLN A 261 11.87 -7.46 -0.65
C GLN A 261 11.97 -8.69 -1.56
N ILE A 262 13.10 -8.89 -2.23
CA ILE A 262 13.34 -10.10 -3.03
C ILE A 262 13.30 -11.35 -2.14
N ASN A 263 13.89 -11.28 -0.94
CA ASN A 263 13.81 -12.38 0.02
C ASN A 263 12.37 -12.62 0.52
N SER A 264 11.57 -11.55 0.67
CA SER A 264 10.15 -11.67 1.02
C SER A 264 9.33 -12.35 -0.09
N VAL A 265 9.64 -12.08 -1.36
CA VAL A 265 9.05 -12.80 -2.50
C VAL A 265 9.31 -14.29 -2.41
N ALA A 266 10.58 -14.70 -2.15
CA ALA A 266 10.93 -16.11 -2.00
C ALA A 266 10.22 -16.78 -0.82
N LYS A 267 10.13 -16.09 0.33
CA LYS A 267 9.41 -16.58 1.49
C LYS A 267 7.91 -16.74 1.24
N ALA A 268 7.29 -15.75 0.59
CA ALA A 268 5.87 -15.82 0.26
C ALA A 268 5.56 -16.95 -0.73
N TYR A 269 6.41 -17.17 -1.72
CA TYR A 269 6.28 -18.30 -2.65
C TYR A 269 6.24 -19.65 -1.93
N ILE A 270 7.04 -19.83 -0.88
CA ILE A 270 7.12 -21.10 -0.15
C ILE A 270 6.02 -21.25 0.90
N ASN A 271 5.64 -20.17 1.59
CA ASN A 271 4.81 -20.23 2.78
C ASN A 271 3.34 -19.85 2.57
N ASP A 272 2.99 -19.26 1.43
CA ASP A 272 1.63 -18.81 1.13
C ASP A 272 0.99 -19.74 0.10
N ASP A 273 0.01 -20.52 0.56
CA ASP A 273 -0.72 -21.50 -0.25
C ASP A 273 -1.39 -20.90 -1.49
N ASN A 274 -1.63 -19.59 -1.52
CA ASN A 274 -2.20 -18.90 -2.67
C ASN A 274 -1.27 -18.90 -3.90
N PHE A 275 0.05 -19.06 -3.70
CA PHE A 275 1.03 -19.03 -4.78
C PHE A 275 1.40 -20.41 -5.33
N GLY A 276 0.94 -21.48 -4.71
CA GLY A 276 1.15 -22.84 -5.15
C GLY A 276 2.14 -23.61 -4.27
N SER A 277 2.53 -24.80 -4.72
CA SER A 277 3.50 -25.67 -4.03
C SER A 277 4.82 -25.71 -4.79
N LEU A 278 5.90 -26.04 -4.09
CA LEU A 278 7.21 -26.31 -4.71
C LEU A 278 7.07 -27.32 -5.85
N GLY A 279 7.71 -27.02 -6.98
CA GLY A 279 7.66 -27.84 -8.19
C GLY A 279 6.45 -27.60 -9.10
N SER A 280 5.51 -26.75 -8.72
CA SER A 280 4.40 -26.35 -9.59
C SER A 280 4.72 -25.13 -10.43
N ASP A 281 4.05 -25.01 -11.59
CA ASP A 281 4.16 -23.82 -12.42
C ASP A 281 3.48 -22.62 -11.74
N LEU A 282 4.16 -21.48 -11.80
CA LEU A 282 3.69 -20.21 -11.25
C LEU A 282 3.19 -19.32 -12.39
N SER A 283 1.89 -18.98 -12.41
CA SER A 283 1.41 -18.03 -13.42
C SER A 283 2.08 -16.65 -13.25
N MET A 284 2.25 -15.93 -14.35
CA MET A 284 2.79 -14.57 -14.30
C MET A 284 1.91 -13.63 -13.46
N TRP A 285 0.61 -13.87 -13.38
CA TRP A 285 -0.29 -13.15 -12.48
C TRP A 285 0.08 -13.38 -11.00
N LYS A 286 0.31 -14.63 -10.60
CA LYS A 286 0.76 -14.95 -9.24
C LYS A 286 2.14 -14.36 -8.95
N PHE A 287 3.06 -14.45 -9.91
CA PHE A 287 4.39 -13.83 -9.79
C PHE A 287 4.30 -12.31 -9.62
N TYR A 288 3.46 -11.63 -10.41
CA TYR A 288 3.19 -10.20 -10.27
C TYR A 288 2.65 -9.87 -8.86
N ASN A 289 1.72 -10.67 -8.33
CA ASN A 289 1.20 -10.48 -6.98
C ASN A 289 2.26 -10.72 -5.89
N LEU A 290 3.21 -11.62 -6.08
CA LEU A 290 4.36 -11.78 -5.18
C LEU A 290 5.23 -10.51 -5.14
N LEU A 291 5.50 -9.91 -6.30
CA LEU A 291 6.29 -8.69 -6.40
C LEU A 291 5.57 -7.49 -5.76
N THR A 292 4.31 -7.27 -6.13
CA THR A 292 3.50 -6.17 -5.59
C THR A 292 3.21 -6.35 -4.10
N GLY A 293 3.06 -7.59 -3.62
CA GLY A 293 2.94 -7.91 -2.21
C GLY A 293 4.19 -7.54 -1.40
N SER A 294 5.38 -7.76 -1.97
CA SER A 294 6.64 -7.36 -1.32
C SER A 294 6.80 -5.84 -1.22
N ASN A 295 6.16 -5.08 -2.12
CA ASN A 295 6.20 -3.62 -2.11
C ASN A 295 5.48 -2.99 -0.91
N LYS A 296 4.55 -3.68 -0.25
CA LYS A 296 3.91 -3.21 0.99
C LYS A 296 4.90 -2.91 2.11
N SER A 297 6.06 -3.55 2.09
CA SER A 297 7.16 -3.28 3.03
C SER A 297 7.96 -2.02 2.70
N SER A 298 7.63 -1.30 1.62
CA SER A 298 8.25 -0.03 1.27
C SER A 298 7.79 1.08 2.22
N TYR A 299 8.68 2.03 2.48
CA TYR A 299 8.28 3.24 3.17
C TYR A 299 7.29 4.05 2.33
N ILE A 300 6.45 4.84 3.00
CA ILE A 300 5.41 5.64 2.34
C ILE A 300 5.99 6.50 1.21
N ASP A 301 7.14 7.13 1.43
CA ASP A 301 7.80 8.00 0.45
C ASP A 301 8.38 7.28 -0.77
N SER A 302 8.50 5.97 -0.74
CA SER A 302 9.00 5.14 -1.84
C SER A 302 7.99 4.11 -2.36
N PHE A 303 6.80 4.08 -1.77
CA PHE A 303 5.77 3.08 -2.10
C PHE A 303 5.33 3.14 -3.57
N LEU A 304 5.16 4.34 -4.13
CA LEU A 304 4.80 4.53 -5.54
C LEU A 304 6.01 4.62 -6.48
N ASP A 305 7.24 4.56 -5.98
CA ASP A 305 8.46 4.58 -6.82
C ASP A 305 8.79 3.21 -7.42
N ARG A 306 8.06 2.14 -7.04
CA ARG A 306 8.45 0.75 -7.28
C ARG A 306 7.36 -0.08 -7.94
#